data_7714361da6c94ed1c5a778d592daefea
#
_entry.id   7714361da6c94ed1c5a778d592daefea
#
_cell.length_a   1.000
_cell.length_b   1.000
_cell.length_c   1.000
_cell.angle_alpha   90.00
_cell.angle_beta   90.00
_cell.angle_gamma   90.00
#
_symmetry.space_group_name_H-M   'P 1'
#
loop_
_entity.id
_entity.type
_entity.pdbx_description
1 polymer ?
#
loop_
_entity_poly.entity_id
_entity_poly.type
_entity_poly.pdbx_seq_one_letter_code
_entity_poly.pdbx_strand_id
1 'polypeptide(L)'
;AKEFDNDVQTPCSYSDYCSGRSRYVTEDTLENYRIVDSSFKILKRFATGSRQITVEYCETGKNGHPIWLQKTVLMSRDTVYDAKTDKESKIVHGIILFKNTSDFHEKEQQEKERLQIAFEEADAENKAKTEFMNRMSHDIRTPINGIMGMVDIIRKNRNDWEKVDDSLEKIRLSTKHLLELVSDVLDMSKLEAGMFEIEEDAFDMSELMDEVAALVDAQLIESGITHHRYRKNI
;
A
#
# COMPACT_ATOMS: atom_id res chain seq x y z
N ALA A 1 17.86 20.63 24.45
CA ALA A 1 17.59 21.94 25.03
C ALA A 1 18.58 23.02 24.57
N LYS A 2 19.85 22.69 24.27
CA LYS A 2 20.86 23.69 23.85
C LYS A 2 20.77 24.11 22.36
N GLU A 3 20.07 23.38 21.51
CA GLU A 3 19.97 23.68 20.08
C GLU A 3 18.92 24.77 19.72
N PHE A 4 18.05 25.09 20.63
CA PHE A 4 16.88 25.95 20.37
C PHE A 4 17.01 27.40 20.84
N ASP A 5 18.06 27.76 21.57
CA ASP A 5 18.03 28.97 22.40
C ASP A 5 18.91 30.17 21.94
N ASN A 6 19.48 30.12 20.73
CA ASN A 6 20.47 31.13 20.35
C ASN A 6 19.90 32.45 19.78
N ASP A 7 18.59 32.56 19.52
CA ASP A 7 18.03 33.72 18.80
C ASP A 7 17.22 34.68 19.68
N VAL A 8 17.00 34.34 20.96
CA VAL A 8 16.21 35.20 21.86
C VAL A 8 17.09 35.66 23.02
N GLN A 9 17.30 36.97 23.10
CA GLN A 9 17.99 37.58 24.24
C GLN A 9 17.18 37.36 25.52
N THR A 10 17.79 36.79 26.56
CA THR A 10 17.17 36.60 27.88
C THR A 10 17.67 37.69 28.84
N PRO A 11 16.80 38.28 29.66
CA PRO A 11 15.37 38.02 29.79
C PRO A 11 14.53 38.71 28.71
N CYS A 12 13.54 37.99 28.13
CA CYS A 12 12.56 38.56 27.21
C CYS A 12 11.13 38.27 27.68
N SER A 13 10.15 39.03 27.18
CA SER A 13 8.77 38.68 27.44
C SER A 13 8.38 37.40 26.73
N TYR A 14 7.38 36.67 27.28
CA TYR A 14 6.87 35.48 26.61
C TYR A 14 6.33 35.77 25.21
N SER A 15 5.68 36.92 25.03
CA SER A 15 5.14 37.35 23.74
C SER A 15 6.25 37.61 22.71
N ASP A 16 7.36 38.24 23.14
CA ASP A 16 8.52 38.48 22.27
C ASP A 16 9.19 37.16 21.87
N TYR A 17 9.33 36.24 22.82
CA TYR A 17 9.83 34.89 22.55
C TYR A 17 8.97 34.18 21.49
N CYS A 18 7.63 34.18 21.66
CA CYS A 18 6.72 33.55 20.72
C CYS A 18 6.73 34.22 19.33
N SER A 19 6.78 35.56 19.29
CA SER A 19 6.86 36.32 18.04
C SER A 19 8.14 36.00 17.26
N GLY A 20 9.27 35.88 17.96
CA GLY A 20 10.54 35.49 17.36
C GLY A 20 10.52 34.07 16.77
N ARG A 21 9.81 33.17 17.41
CA ARG A 21 9.73 31.77 16.99
C ARG A 21 8.69 31.52 15.90
N SER A 22 7.63 32.32 15.81
CA SER A 22 6.54 32.15 14.84
C SER A 22 7.01 32.10 13.38
N ARG A 23 8.14 32.74 13.05
CA ARG A 23 8.74 32.73 11.72
C ARG A 23 9.31 31.38 11.27
N TYR A 24 9.56 30.48 12.24
CA TYR A 24 10.05 29.12 11.95
C TYR A 24 8.93 28.10 11.89
N VAL A 25 7.72 28.45 12.34
CA VAL A 25 6.56 27.57 12.32
C VAL A 25 6.03 27.46 10.89
N THR A 26 5.75 26.24 10.47
CA THR A 26 5.20 25.96 9.13
C THR A 26 3.77 26.48 8.98
N GLU A 27 3.39 26.87 7.78
CA GLU A 27 2.07 27.51 7.52
C GLU A 27 0.89 26.63 7.95
N ASP A 28 0.99 25.33 7.68
CA ASP A 28 -0.04 24.33 7.99
C ASP A 28 -0.28 24.15 9.49
N THR A 29 0.71 24.42 10.34
CA THR A 29 0.60 24.30 11.79
C THR A 29 0.57 25.63 12.53
N LEU A 30 0.65 26.76 11.81
CA LEU A 30 0.69 28.09 12.38
C LEU A 30 -0.56 28.43 13.23
N GLU A 31 -1.73 27.99 12.80
CA GLU A 31 -2.97 28.19 13.55
C GLU A 31 -2.94 27.50 14.92
N ASN A 32 -2.36 26.29 15.01
CA ASN A 32 -2.17 25.60 16.28
C ASN A 32 -1.21 26.37 17.18
N TYR A 33 -0.11 26.87 16.61
CA TYR A 33 0.87 27.65 17.37
C TYR A 33 0.25 28.96 17.93
N ARG A 34 -0.61 29.63 17.16
CA ARG A 34 -1.30 30.87 17.56
C ARG A 34 -2.19 30.74 18.78
N ILE A 35 -2.53 29.54 19.18
CA ILE A 35 -3.31 29.28 20.41
C ILE A 35 -2.51 29.71 21.66
N VAL A 36 -1.19 29.60 21.60
CA VAL A 36 -0.25 29.81 22.72
C VAL A 36 0.87 30.80 22.41
N ASP A 37 0.67 31.69 21.45
CA ASP A 37 1.69 32.65 20.96
C ASP A 37 1.83 33.89 21.83
N SER A 38 0.93 34.13 22.78
CA SER A 38 1.01 35.26 23.67
C SER A 38 0.51 34.97 25.09
N SER A 39 1.08 35.69 26.06
CA SER A 39 0.66 35.59 27.47
C SER A 39 -0.82 35.96 27.65
N PHE A 40 -1.32 36.89 26.86
CA PHE A 40 -2.75 37.30 26.91
C PHE A 40 -3.69 36.15 26.55
N LYS A 41 -3.43 35.42 25.49
CA LYS A 41 -4.25 34.27 25.08
C LYS A 41 -4.23 33.16 26.11
N ILE A 42 -3.05 32.87 26.67
CA ILE A 42 -2.89 31.86 27.74
C ILE A 42 -3.67 32.28 29.00
N LEU A 43 -3.53 33.52 29.46
CA LEU A 43 -4.23 34.03 30.64
C LEU A 43 -5.76 34.09 30.45
N LYS A 44 -6.22 34.39 29.22
CA LYS A 44 -7.66 34.34 28.90
C LYS A 44 -8.21 32.92 29.07
N ARG A 45 -7.52 31.89 28.58
CA ARG A 45 -7.91 30.49 28.76
C ARG A 45 -7.83 30.05 30.24
N PHE A 46 -6.82 30.53 30.97
CA PHE A 46 -6.73 30.29 32.40
C PHE A 46 -7.92 30.88 33.16
N ALA A 47 -8.36 32.09 32.81
CA ALA A 47 -9.53 32.75 33.41
C ALA A 47 -10.84 31.98 33.16
N THR A 48 -10.93 31.24 32.04
CA THR A 48 -12.07 30.36 31.72
C THR A 48 -11.98 28.98 32.36
N GLY A 49 -10.95 28.71 33.17
CA GLY A 49 -10.84 27.47 33.96
C GLY A 49 -9.80 26.49 33.45
N SER A 50 -9.15 26.73 32.30
CA SER A 50 -8.10 25.86 31.78
C SER A 50 -6.84 25.92 32.64
N ARG A 51 -6.34 24.78 33.09
CA ARG A 51 -5.07 24.68 33.85
C ARG A 51 -3.91 24.18 33.01
N GLN A 52 -4.23 23.61 31.88
CA GLN A 52 -3.26 23.07 30.90
C GLN A 52 -3.71 23.39 29.50
N ILE A 53 -2.78 23.80 28.67
CA ILE A 53 -2.99 23.98 27.22
C ILE A 53 -1.87 23.19 26.55
N THR A 54 -2.22 22.27 25.65
CA THR A 54 -1.27 21.52 24.85
C THR A 54 -1.53 21.80 23.38
N VAL A 55 -0.51 22.13 22.63
CA VAL A 55 -0.55 22.33 21.17
C VAL A 55 0.60 21.58 20.54
N GLU A 56 0.39 21.12 19.32
CA GLU A 56 1.41 20.50 18.51
C GLU A 56 1.56 21.30 17.21
N TYR A 57 2.80 21.51 16.80
CA TYR A 57 3.14 22.30 15.62
C TYR A 57 4.50 21.86 15.07
N CYS A 58 4.75 22.18 13.82
CA CYS A 58 5.99 21.90 13.14
C CYS A 58 6.81 23.19 12.95
N GLU A 59 8.10 23.13 13.23
CA GLU A 59 9.06 24.21 12.95
C GLU A 59 10.08 23.75 11.91
N THR A 60 10.56 24.68 11.11
CA THR A 60 11.72 24.43 10.26
C THR A 60 12.99 24.54 11.10
N GLY A 61 13.70 23.42 11.27
CA GLY A 61 14.97 23.39 11.97
C GLY A 61 16.09 24.12 11.24
N LYS A 62 17.23 24.36 11.92
CA LYS A 62 18.41 25.04 11.35
C LYS A 62 18.94 24.38 10.07
N ASN A 63 18.75 23.08 9.93
CA ASN A 63 19.19 22.29 8.77
C ASN A 63 18.09 22.17 7.69
N GLY A 64 17.00 22.96 7.79
CA GLY A 64 15.86 22.88 6.87
C GLY A 64 14.93 21.68 7.07
N HIS A 65 15.23 20.79 8.01
CA HIS A 65 14.37 19.65 8.31
C HIS A 65 13.21 20.05 9.23
N PRO A 66 12.01 19.45 9.05
CA PRO A 66 10.87 19.68 9.93
C PRO A 66 11.12 19.09 11.31
N ILE A 67 10.77 19.85 12.35
CA ILE A 67 10.84 19.43 13.74
C ILE A 67 9.45 19.57 14.33
N TRP A 68 8.84 18.47 14.72
CA TRP A 68 7.56 18.45 15.40
C TRP A 68 7.74 18.67 16.88
N LEU A 69 7.02 19.64 17.43
CA LEU A 69 7.08 20.05 18.83
C LEU A 69 5.69 20.04 19.45
N GLN A 70 5.57 19.34 20.56
CA GLN A 70 4.42 19.46 21.44
C GLN A 70 4.77 20.45 22.55
N LYS A 71 4.05 21.57 22.60
CA LYS A 71 4.18 22.60 23.62
C LYS A 71 3.03 22.49 24.61
N THR A 72 3.36 22.26 25.88
CA THR A 72 2.37 22.21 26.97
C THR A 72 2.62 23.38 27.92
N VAL A 73 1.59 24.17 28.18
CA VAL A 73 1.61 25.26 29.15
C VAL A 73 0.75 24.84 30.34
N LEU A 74 1.41 24.68 31.49
CA LEU A 74 0.75 24.42 32.77
C LEU A 74 0.63 25.71 33.56
N MET A 75 -0.51 25.97 34.18
CA MET A 75 -0.79 27.23 34.89
C MET A 75 -1.31 26.96 36.27
N SER A 76 -0.76 27.70 37.25
CA SER A 76 -1.24 27.74 38.64
C SER A 76 -1.45 29.17 39.11
N ARG A 77 -2.25 29.34 40.16
CA ARG A 77 -2.48 30.63 40.80
C ARG A 77 -1.99 30.53 42.23
N ASP A 78 -1.15 31.51 42.62
CA ASP A 78 -0.67 31.66 43.97
C ASP A 78 -1.04 33.04 44.51
N THR A 79 -1.13 33.15 45.81
CA THR A 79 -1.31 34.43 46.50
C THR A 79 0.00 34.79 47.16
N VAL A 80 0.56 35.94 46.80
CA VAL A 80 1.80 36.46 47.36
C VAL A 80 1.47 37.67 48.19
N TYR A 81 1.99 37.68 49.43
CA TYR A 81 1.86 38.80 50.34
C TYR A 81 3.11 39.71 50.21
N ASP A 82 2.89 40.98 49.92
CA ASP A 82 3.94 41.97 49.89
C ASP A 82 4.03 42.69 51.24
N ALA A 83 5.02 42.36 52.02
CA ALA A 83 5.22 42.92 53.35
C ALA A 83 5.54 44.45 53.36
N LYS A 84 5.91 45.03 52.22
CA LYS A 84 6.17 46.47 52.11
C LYS A 84 4.91 47.29 51.87
N THR A 85 3.93 46.72 51.18
CA THR A 85 2.68 47.42 50.77
C THR A 85 1.47 46.93 51.54
N ASP A 86 1.64 45.91 52.41
CA ASP A 86 0.58 45.28 53.18
C ASP A 86 -0.58 44.79 52.34
N LYS A 87 -0.26 44.29 51.12
CA LYS A 87 -1.28 43.83 50.14
C LYS A 87 -1.03 42.42 49.70
N GLU A 88 -2.13 41.68 49.58
CA GLU A 88 -2.17 40.41 48.89
C GLU A 88 -2.29 40.62 47.36
N SER A 89 -1.44 39.97 46.60
CA SER A 89 -1.48 39.97 45.16
C SER A 89 -1.64 38.56 44.64
N LYS A 90 -2.56 38.36 43.70
CA LYS A 90 -2.73 37.07 43.01
C LYS A 90 -1.81 37.01 41.80
N ILE A 91 -0.89 36.05 41.79
CA ILE A 91 0.06 35.82 40.71
C ILE A 91 -0.32 34.53 40.00
N VAL A 92 -0.25 34.54 38.68
CA VAL A 92 -0.38 33.33 37.86
C VAL A 92 1.01 32.92 37.40
N HIS A 93 1.40 31.70 37.76
CA HIS A 93 2.63 31.07 37.29
C HIS A 93 2.33 30.15 36.13
N GLY A 94 3.22 30.14 35.11
CA GLY A 94 3.16 29.25 33.98
C GLY A 94 4.48 28.46 33.84
N ILE A 95 4.36 27.15 33.66
CA ILE A 95 5.47 26.26 33.27
C ILE A 95 5.21 25.86 31.82
N ILE A 96 6.23 26.01 30.99
CA ILE A 96 6.18 25.62 29.59
C ILE A 96 7.09 24.42 29.39
N LEU A 97 6.50 23.36 28.86
CA LEU A 97 7.20 22.13 28.52
C LEU A 97 7.23 21.97 27.00
N PHE A 98 8.36 21.60 26.46
CA PHE A 98 8.51 21.24 25.06
C PHE A 98 8.92 19.78 24.98
N LYS A 99 8.22 19.03 24.11
CA LYS A 99 8.54 17.66 23.76
C LYS A 99 8.76 17.58 22.26
N ASN A 100 9.87 17.03 21.84
CA ASN A 100 10.08 16.71 20.43
C ASN A 100 9.28 15.45 20.11
N THR A 101 8.41 15.52 19.09
CA THR A 101 7.55 14.43 18.61
C THR A 101 7.90 14.03 17.18
N SER A 102 9.02 14.51 16.63
CA SER A 102 9.45 14.23 15.26
C SER A 102 9.57 12.73 14.97
N ASP A 103 10.19 11.96 15.88
CA ASP A 103 10.34 10.50 15.74
C ASP A 103 8.98 9.78 15.65
N PHE A 104 7.97 10.30 16.36
CA PHE A 104 6.61 9.76 16.29
C PHE A 104 5.97 10.02 14.93
N HIS A 105 6.04 11.26 14.44
CA HIS A 105 5.50 11.63 13.13
C HIS A 105 6.22 10.91 11.99
N GLU A 106 7.54 10.75 12.08
CA GLU A 106 8.32 9.99 11.09
C GLU A 106 7.89 8.53 11.02
N LYS A 107 7.73 7.88 12.18
CA LYS A 107 7.25 6.49 12.24
C LYS A 107 5.82 6.35 11.72
N GLU A 108 4.93 7.27 12.07
CA GLU A 108 3.55 7.27 11.58
C GLU A 108 3.50 7.43 10.06
N GLN A 109 4.32 8.32 9.51
CA GLN A 109 4.42 8.50 8.07
C GLN A 109 4.98 7.26 7.36
N GLN A 110 6.05 6.66 7.90
CA GLN A 110 6.63 5.43 7.35
C GLN A 110 5.63 4.26 7.38
N GLU A 111 4.86 4.14 8.46
CA GLU A 111 3.85 3.09 8.57
C GLU A 111 2.71 3.32 7.58
N LYS A 112 2.26 4.56 7.42
CA LYS A 112 1.25 4.93 6.43
C LYS A 112 1.71 4.61 5.00
N GLU A 113 2.96 4.92 4.67
CA GLU A 113 3.54 4.61 3.36
C GLU A 113 3.63 3.10 3.12
N ARG A 114 4.05 2.33 4.14
CA ARG A 114 4.07 0.85 4.07
C ARG A 114 2.69 0.26 3.84
N LEU A 115 1.69 0.74 4.57
CA LEU A 115 0.31 0.30 4.41
C LEU A 115 -0.24 0.65 3.04
N GLN A 116 0.10 1.83 2.52
CA GLN A 116 -0.32 2.25 1.18
C GLN A 116 0.28 1.33 0.09
N ILE A 117 1.58 1.04 0.16
CA ILE A 117 2.25 0.12 -0.78
C ILE A 117 1.62 -1.28 -0.71
N ALA A 118 1.46 -1.83 0.51
CA ALA A 118 0.86 -3.15 0.68
C ALA A 118 -0.60 -3.21 0.17
N PHE A 119 -1.35 -2.12 0.33
CA PHE A 119 -2.71 -2.01 -0.21
C PHE A 119 -2.71 -2.01 -1.75
N GLU A 120 -1.81 -1.24 -2.36
CA GLU A 120 -1.70 -1.16 -3.83
C GLU A 120 -1.28 -2.49 -4.44
N GLU A 121 -0.34 -3.21 -3.82
CA GLU A 121 0.08 -4.56 -4.22
C GLU A 121 -1.09 -5.56 -4.13
N ALA A 122 -1.80 -5.59 -3.01
CA ALA A 122 -2.94 -6.46 -2.81
C ALA A 122 -4.12 -6.15 -3.76
N ASP A 123 -4.36 -4.87 -4.07
CA ASP A 123 -5.39 -4.46 -5.02
C ASP A 123 -5.03 -4.86 -6.47
N ALA A 124 -3.77 -4.72 -6.85
CA ALA A 124 -3.26 -5.16 -8.15
C ALA A 124 -3.38 -6.69 -8.31
N GLU A 125 -3.01 -7.47 -7.28
CA GLU A 125 -3.17 -8.92 -7.27
C GLU A 125 -4.63 -9.35 -7.39
N ASN A 126 -5.54 -8.73 -6.64
CA ASN A 126 -6.98 -9.00 -6.71
C ASN A 126 -7.56 -8.68 -8.09
N LYS A 127 -7.15 -7.57 -8.71
CA LYS A 127 -7.57 -7.22 -10.08
C LYS A 127 -7.10 -8.25 -11.09
N ALA A 128 -5.83 -8.64 -11.03
CA ALA A 128 -5.27 -9.65 -11.92
C ALA A 128 -6.02 -11.00 -11.76
N LYS A 129 -6.32 -11.40 -10.53
CA LYS A 129 -7.09 -12.62 -10.24
C LYS A 129 -8.51 -12.54 -10.78
N THR A 130 -9.17 -11.39 -10.64
CA THR A 130 -10.52 -11.18 -11.18
C THR A 130 -10.54 -11.23 -12.71
N GLU A 131 -9.57 -10.59 -13.37
CA GLU A 131 -9.43 -10.64 -14.82
C GLU A 131 -9.13 -12.06 -15.32
N PHE A 132 -8.28 -12.79 -14.63
CA PHE A 132 -8.00 -14.19 -14.93
C PHE A 132 -9.28 -15.04 -14.88
N MET A 133 -10.04 -14.94 -13.77
CA MET A 133 -11.30 -15.68 -13.61
C MET A 133 -12.34 -15.33 -14.68
N ASN A 134 -12.42 -14.06 -15.08
CA ASN A 134 -13.33 -13.63 -16.14
C ASN A 134 -12.92 -14.20 -17.51
N ARG A 135 -11.63 -14.21 -17.84
CA ARG A 135 -11.10 -14.84 -19.06
C ARG A 135 -11.36 -16.33 -19.06
N MET A 136 -11.03 -17.03 -17.98
CA MET A 136 -11.28 -18.48 -17.84
C MET A 136 -12.76 -18.82 -18.01
N SER A 137 -13.66 -18.02 -17.39
CA SER A 137 -15.11 -18.21 -17.57
C SER A 137 -15.57 -18.07 -19.03
N HIS A 138 -14.98 -17.12 -19.76
CA HIS A 138 -15.27 -16.95 -21.19
C HIS A 138 -14.73 -18.13 -22.01
N ASP A 139 -13.48 -18.54 -21.76
CA ASP A 139 -12.78 -19.57 -22.52
C ASP A 139 -13.36 -20.97 -22.27
N ILE A 140 -13.90 -21.23 -21.10
CA ILE A 140 -14.68 -22.44 -20.77
C ILE A 140 -16.07 -22.39 -21.44
N ARG A 141 -16.73 -21.24 -21.48
CA ARG A 141 -18.08 -21.11 -22.06
C ARG A 141 -18.09 -21.35 -23.54
N THR A 142 -17.05 -20.92 -24.26
CA THR A 142 -16.96 -21.03 -25.73
C THR A 142 -17.01 -22.47 -26.21
N PRO A 143 -16.18 -23.41 -25.75
CA PRO A 143 -16.25 -24.83 -26.16
C PRO A 143 -17.54 -25.50 -25.69
N ILE A 144 -18.07 -25.15 -24.50
CA ILE A 144 -19.35 -25.68 -24.04
C ILE A 144 -20.50 -25.32 -24.99
N ASN A 145 -20.58 -24.04 -25.37
CA ASN A 145 -21.59 -23.59 -26.32
C ASN A 145 -21.39 -24.25 -27.70
N GLY A 146 -20.15 -24.46 -28.13
CA GLY A 146 -19.82 -25.21 -29.33
C GLY A 146 -20.36 -26.65 -29.27
N ILE A 147 -20.09 -27.37 -28.18
CA ILE A 147 -20.59 -28.73 -27.94
C ILE A 147 -22.12 -28.75 -28.02
N MET A 148 -22.80 -27.84 -27.31
CA MET A 148 -24.24 -27.77 -27.29
C MET A 148 -24.80 -27.52 -28.70
N GLY A 149 -24.20 -26.60 -29.50
CA GLY A 149 -24.58 -26.34 -30.88
C GLY A 149 -24.43 -27.56 -31.78
N MET A 150 -23.32 -28.32 -31.63
CA MET A 150 -23.13 -29.56 -32.41
C MET A 150 -24.13 -30.65 -32.03
N VAL A 151 -24.49 -30.77 -30.76
CA VAL A 151 -25.56 -31.70 -30.29
C VAL A 151 -26.89 -31.33 -30.97
N ASP A 152 -27.24 -30.06 -31.06
CA ASP A 152 -28.46 -29.62 -31.75
C ASP A 152 -28.43 -29.91 -33.23
N ILE A 153 -27.29 -29.75 -33.90
CA ILE A 153 -27.08 -30.12 -35.30
C ILE A 153 -27.31 -31.62 -35.52
N ILE A 154 -26.73 -32.48 -34.69
CA ILE A 154 -26.90 -33.92 -34.72
C ILE A 154 -28.38 -34.29 -34.58
N ARG A 155 -29.08 -33.67 -33.59
CA ARG A 155 -30.51 -33.94 -33.37
C ARG A 155 -31.40 -33.61 -34.56
N LYS A 156 -31.06 -32.55 -35.31
CA LYS A 156 -31.82 -32.10 -36.50
C LYS A 156 -31.48 -32.90 -37.76
N ASN A 157 -30.25 -33.45 -37.87
CA ASN A 157 -29.74 -34.12 -39.07
C ASN A 157 -29.45 -35.61 -38.85
N ARG A 158 -30.29 -36.33 -38.08
CA ARG A 158 -30.06 -37.72 -37.69
C ARG A 158 -29.87 -38.72 -38.86
N ASN A 159 -30.36 -38.40 -40.05
CA ASN A 159 -30.25 -39.22 -41.24
C ASN A 159 -29.09 -38.82 -42.16
N ASP A 160 -28.35 -37.76 -41.83
CA ASP A 160 -27.20 -37.26 -42.57
C ASP A 160 -25.94 -37.62 -41.80
N TRP A 161 -25.40 -38.80 -42.10
CA TRP A 161 -24.24 -39.37 -41.37
C TRP A 161 -22.97 -38.53 -41.51
N GLU A 162 -22.79 -37.84 -42.64
CA GLU A 162 -21.63 -36.97 -42.85
C GLU A 162 -21.67 -35.78 -41.89
N LYS A 163 -22.81 -35.12 -41.72
CA LYS A 163 -22.98 -34.01 -40.74
C LYS A 163 -22.93 -34.50 -39.31
N VAL A 164 -23.42 -35.70 -39.03
CA VAL A 164 -23.34 -36.28 -37.69
C VAL A 164 -21.90 -36.56 -37.32
N ASP A 165 -21.12 -37.17 -38.22
CA ASP A 165 -19.71 -37.52 -37.97
C ASP A 165 -18.85 -36.26 -37.82
N ASP A 166 -18.98 -35.26 -38.71
CA ASP A 166 -18.32 -33.95 -38.58
C ASP A 166 -18.64 -33.26 -37.23
N SER A 167 -19.90 -33.31 -36.80
CA SER A 167 -20.30 -32.73 -35.52
C SER A 167 -19.71 -33.48 -34.30
N LEU A 168 -19.64 -34.80 -34.37
CA LEU A 168 -19.03 -35.62 -33.33
C LEU A 168 -17.55 -35.32 -33.21
N GLU A 169 -16.81 -35.19 -34.32
CA GLU A 169 -15.40 -34.83 -34.30
C GLU A 169 -15.17 -33.43 -33.71
N LYS A 170 -16.00 -32.45 -34.04
CA LYS A 170 -15.96 -31.10 -33.44
C LYS A 170 -16.25 -31.12 -31.94
N ILE A 171 -17.17 -31.98 -31.46
CA ILE A 171 -17.42 -32.17 -30.03
C ILE A 171 -16.16 -32.76 -29.36
N ARG A 172 -15.54 -33.79 -29.97
CA ARG A 172 -14.31 -34.41 -29.45
C ARG A 172 -13.18 -33.38 -29.28
N LEU A 173 -12.93 -32.53 -30.29
CA LEU A 173 -11.92 -31.48 -30.27
C LEU A 173 -12.24 -30.42 -29.18
N SER A 174 -13.50 -29.99 -29.12
CA SER A 174 -13.92 -29.00 -28.11
C SER A 174 -13.79 -29.54 -26.67
N THR A 175 -14.06 -30.85 -26.47
CA THR A 175 -13.91 -31.50 -25.17
C THR A 175 -12.45 -31.63 -24.78
N LYS A 176 -11.56 -31.99 -25.75
CA LYS A 176 -10.11 -32.03 -25.50
C LYS A 176 -9.59 -30.65 -25.05
N HIS A 177 -9.96 -29.60 -25.79
CA HIS A 177 -9.58 -28.24 -25.43
C HIS A 177 -10.11 -27.81 -24.04
N LEU A 178 -11.35 -28.18 -23.69
CA LEU A 178 -11.91 -27.91 -22.38
C LEU A 178 -11.11 -28.59 -21.26
N LEU A 179 -10.69 -29.84 -21.45
CA LEU A 179 -9.85 -30.57 -20.47
C LEU A 179 -8.49 -29.90 -20.28
N GLU A 180 -7.87 -29.40 -21.35
CA GLU A 180 -6.62 -28.64 -21.28
C GLU A 180 -6.80 -27.36 -20.43
N LEU A 181 -7.85 -26.57 -20.71
CA LEU A 181 -8.15 -25.36 -19.90
C LEU A 181 -8.40 -25.67 -18.42
N VAL A 182 -9.09 -26.78 -18.10
CA VAL A 182 -9.30 -27.19 -16.71
C VAL A 182 -7.98 -27.57 -16.04
N SER A 183 -7.10 -28.30 -16.75
CA SER A 183 -5.76 -28.61 -16.24
C SER A 183 -4.96 -27.37 -15.95
N ASP A 184 -4.93 -26.39 -16.87
CA ASP A 184 -4.22 -25.12 -16.70
C ASP A 184 -4.68 -24.36 -15.44
N VAL A 185 -6.03 -24.31 -15.19
CA VAL A 185 -6.60 -23.69 -13.99
C VAL A 185 -6.17 -24.43 -12.71
N LEU A 186 -6.17 -25.76 -12.73
CA LEU A 186 -5.75 -26.55 -11.58
C LEU A 186 -4.25 -26.38 -11.28
N ASP A 187 -3.43 -26.35 -12.32
CA ASP A 187 -1.98 -26.14 -12.16
C ASP A 187 -1.67 -24.73 -11.65
N MET A 188 -2.39 -23.70 -12.15
CA MET A 188 -2.29 -22.35 -11.60
C MET A 188 -2.68 -22.31 -10.12
N SER A 189 -3.76 -23.01 -9.74
CA SER A 189 -4.23 -23.08 -8.35
C SER A 189 -3.20 -23.75 -7.42
N LYS A 190 -2.50 -24.79 -7.91
CA LYS A 190 -1.41 -25.44 -7.16
C LYS A 190 -0.21 -24.51 -7.00
N LEU A 191 0.14 -23.72 -8.04
CA LEU A 191 1.20 -22.73 -7.98
C LEU A 191 0.90 -21.65 -6.93
N GLU A 192 -0.33 -21.08 -6.95
CA GLU A 192 -0.76 -20.09 -5.96
C GLU A 192 -0.75 -20.62 -4.53
N ALA A 193 -1.10 -21.89 -4.35
CA ALA A 193 -1.08 -22.54 -3.04
C ALA A 193 0.33 -22.95 -2.56
N GLY A 194 1.38 -22.71 -3.36
CA GLY A 194 2.74 -23.15 -3.04
C GLY A 194 2.90 -24.66 -2.97
N MET A 195 1.99 -25.41 -3.59
CA MET A 195 1.98 -26.88 -3.59
C MET A 195 2.87 -27.49 -4.71
N PHE A 196 3.63 -26.65 -5.39
CA PHE A 196 4.59 -27.14 -6.40
C PHE A 196 5.89 -27.50 -5.69
N GLU A 197 6.19 -28.80 -5.60
CA GLU A 197 7.49 -29.29 -5.18
C GLU A 197 8.40 -29.34 -6.41
N ILE A 198 9.53 -28.64 -6.35
CA ILE A 198 10.59 -28.75 -7.36
C ILE A 198 11.47 -29.93 -6.93
N GLU A 199 11.43 -31.00 -7.70
CA GLU A 199 12.38 -32.11 -7.54
C GLU A 199 13.69 -31.74 -8.28
N GLU A 200 14.76 -31.61 -7.50
CA GLU A 200 16.09 -31.39 -8.06
C GLU A 200 16.74 -32.75 -8.32
N ASP A 201 16.83 -33.14 -9.58
CA ASP A 201 17.50 -34.37 -10.00
C ASP A 201 18.51 -34.11 -11.13
N ALA A 202 19.52 -34.96 -11.22
CA ALA A 202 20.50 -34.89 -12.31
C ALA A 202 19.87 -35.47 -13.59
N PHE A 203 19.89 -34.71 -14.67
CA PHE A 203 19.38 -35.14 -15.98
C PHE A 203 20.35 -34.82 -17.10
N ASP A 204 20.25 -35.58 -18.20
CA ASP A 204 21.00 -35.30 -19.41
C ASP A 204 20.27 -34.26 -20.26
N MET A 205 20.88 -33.09 -20.39
CA MET A 205 20.32 -31.98 -21.18
C MET A 205 20.10 -32.38 -22.64
N SER A 206 20.93 -33.28 -23.20
CA SER A 206 20.81 -33.72 -24.59
C SER A 206 19.56 -34.59 -24.77
N GLU A 207 19.33 -35.51 -23.82
CA GLU A 207 18.14 -36.37 -23.79
C GLU A 207 16.86 -35.56 -23.64
N LEU A 208 16.83 -34.62 -22.70
CA LEU A 208 15.70 -33.71 -22.50
C LEU A 208 15.39 -32.89 -23.77
N MET A 209 16.40 -32.37 -24.42
CA MET A 209 16.22 -31.60 -25.67
C MET A 209 15.72 -32.46 -26.82
N ASP A 210 16.13 -33.74 -26.90
CA ASP A 210 15.63 -34.67 -27.89
C ASP A 210 14.16 -35.06 -27.62
N GLU A 211 13.76 -35.24 -26.36
CA GLU A 211 12.36 -35.47 -25.96
C GLU A 211 11.44 -34.29 -26.29
N VAL A 212 11.84 -33.07 -25.87
CA VAL A 212 11.08 -31.84 -26.18
C VAL A 212 10.94 -31.66 -27.68
N ALA A 213 12.03 -31.91 -28.43
CA ALA A 213 11.98 -31.79 -29.86
C ALA A 213 11.05 -32.82 -30.53
N ALA A 214 11.00 -34.06 -30.02
CA ALA A 214 10.07 -35.07 -30.53
C ALA A 214 8.60 -34.69 -30.30
N LEU A 215 8.28 -34.06 -29.15
CA LEU A 215 6.93 -33.54 -28.87
C LEU A 215 6.54 -32.43 -29.84
N VAL A 216 7.45 -31.47 -30.08
CA VAL A 216 7.24 -30.37 -31.03
C VAL A 216 7.08 -30.86 -32.46
N ASP A 217 7.94 -31.83 -32.90
CA ASP A 217 7.90 -32.44 -34.22
C ASP A 217 6.50 -33.07 -34.47
N ALA A 218 5.98 -33.81 -33.51
CA ALA A 218 4.67 -34.43 -33.62
C ALA A 218 3.56 -33.40 -33.84
N GLN A 219 3.57 -32.26 -33.13
CA GLN A 219 2.61 -31.19 -33.29
C GLN A 219 2.74 -30.43 -34.62
N LEU A 220 3.99 -30.25 -35.10
CA LEU A 220 4.26 -29.57 -36.37
C LEU A 220 3.80 -30.41 -37.56
N ILE A 221 4.01 -31.73 -37.50
CA ILE A 221 3.52 -32.67 -38.52
C ILE A 221 2.00 -32.64 -38.60
N GLU A 222 1.31 -32.67 -37.45
CA GLU A 222 -0.16 -32.56 -37.37
C GLU A 222 -0.67 -31.23 -37.93
N SER A 223 0.10 -30.16 -37.77
CA SER A 223 -0.22 -28.82 -38.29
C SER A 223 0.22 -28.57 -39.74
N GLY A 224 0.86 -29.53 -40.40
CA GLY A 224 1.36 -29.41 -41.78
C GLY A 224 2.54 -28.45 -41.94
N ILE A 225 3.26 -28.14 -40.87
CA ILE A 225 4.39 -27.21 -40.85
C ILE A 225 5.70 -28.03 -40.98
N THR A 226 6.53 -27.68 -41.96
CA THR A 226 7.85 -28.25 -42.11
C THR A 226 8.90 -27.39 -41.42
N HIS A 227 9.67 -27.94 -40.53
CA HIS A 227 10.78 -27.23 -39.88
C HIS A 227 12.09 -27.98 -40.00
N HIS A 228 13.21 -27.26 -39.83
CA HIS A 228 14.55 -27.81 -39.88
C HIS A 228 15.23 -27.57 -38.53
N ARG A 229 15.76 -28.67 -37.94
CA ARG A 229 16.52 -28.63 -36.70
C ARG A 229 18.02 -28.58 -36.99
N TYR A 230 18.73 -27.61 -36.41
CA TYR A 230 20.16 -27.54 -36.45
C TYR A 230 20.73 -27.88 -35.05
N ARG A 231 21.51 -28.98 -34.98
CA ARG A 231 22.25 -29.34 -33.77
C ARG A 231 23.71 -28.92 -33.97
N LYS A 232 24.21 -28.02 -33.13
CA LYS A 232 25.62 -27.67 -33.08
C LYS A 232 26.24 -28.45 -31.93
N ASN A 233 27.10 -29.41 -32.22
CA ASN A 233 27.90 -30.05 -31.17
C ASN A 233 28.88 -29.01 -30.62
N ILE A 234 28.74 -28.69 -29.32
CA ILE A 234 29.66 -27.85 -28.56
C ILE A 234 30.65 -28.78 -27.88
#